data_389e0fa9d57ffca34c8a31cf77a8bcb0
#
_entry.id   389e0fa9d57ffca34c8a31cf77a8bcb0
#
_cell.length_a   1.000
_cell.length_b   1.000
_cell.length_c   1.000
_cell.angle_alpha   90.00
_cell.angle_beta   90.00
_cell.angle_gamma   90.00
#
_symmetry.space_group_name_H-M   'P 1'
#
loop_
_entity.id
_entity.type
_entity.pdbx_description
1 polymer ?
#
loop_
_entity_poly.entity_id
_entity_poly.type
_entity_poly.pdbx_seq_one_letter_code
_entity_poly.pdbx_strand_id
1 'polypeptide(L)'
;MINENELKKELKEKSVIQIAKEYNCSENTIRRAMKKYGLTKNNKKPYQDKEILLAMLKSKTVQEIAEYFNVDEHTISRWISKHNISFNDKKQYRNKDWLEQKLKEFNGSLSDISKATGYKKDTMLEWCYKFNLAHTKTFSKKYNLNIDYFKKIDSEIKAYYLGFGMADFGMDKECRKFEFRLKKDDKYIIEKLAEELNYTSNLYHYKDNIREGYSLSICSKDICKDLIYHGIVPNKSGKEVLPNTIPKELIKHFIRGFIDGDGCIESSIKRLSICSMSYNILLSIKLFLEKELNIKEYDIKPTVKESGNILYYYIIYSDSFMKVLDCLYKDSTIYLIRKYNNYLVHLNKDINRKNKKLNKAPLLSN
;
A
#
# COMPACT_ATOMS: atom_id res chain seq x y z
N MET A 1 21.36 13.89 -73.21
CA MET A 1 20.04 14.45 -72.86
C MET A 1 19.20 13.30 -72.34
N ILE A 2 18.58 13.41 -71.19
CA ILE A 2 17.69 12.37 -70.61
C ILE A 2 16.53 12.18 -71.56
N ASN A 3 16.21 10.93 -71.95
CA ASN A 3 15.03 10.62 -72.74
C ASN A 3 13.80 10.48 -71.82
N GLU A 4 12.60 10.50 -72.44
CA GLU A 4 11.34 10.49 -71.70
C GLU A 4 11.18 9.24 -70.80
N ASN A 5 11.53 8.06 -71.32
CA ASN A 5 11.34 6.79 -70.61
C ASN A 5 12.31 6.66 -69.39
N GLU A 6 13.54 7.10 -69.58
CA GLU A 6 14.53 7.13 -68.50
C GLU A 6 14.10 8.09 -67.42
N LEU A 7 13.69 9.32 -67.77
CA LEU A 7 13.24 10.30 -66.81
C LEU A 7 11.99 9.82 -66.04
N LYS A 8 11.07 9.16 -66.75
CA LYS A 8 9.85 8.59 -66.15
C LYS A 8 10.15 7.46 -65.15
N LYS A 9 11.16 6.65 -65.46
CA LYS A 9 11.63 5.58 -64.53
C LYS A 9 12.31 6.16 -63.29
N GLU A 10 13.25 7.09 -63.53
CA GLU A 10 14.02 7.74 -62.44
C GLU A 10 13.11 8.53 -61.47
N LEU A 11 12.07 9.20 -62.01
CA LEU A 11 11.13 9.99 -61.23
C LEU A 11 10.25 9.12 -60.28
N LYS A 12 10.16 7.81 -60.52
CA LYS A 12 9.47 6.91 -59.58
C LYS A 12 10.25 6.66 -58.29
N GLU A 13 11.59 6.64 -58.41
CA GLU A 13 12.46 6.18 -57.35
C GLU A 13 13.25 7.34 -56.72
N LYS A 14 13.62 8.38 -57.49
CA LYS A 14 14.57 9.44 -57.03
C LYS A 14 13.89 10.82 -57.04
N SER A 15 14.45 11.73 -56.23
CA SER A 15 14.05 13.12 -56.22
C SER A 15 14.64 13.87 -57.43
N VAL A 16 14.00 14.98 -57.84
CA VAL A 16 14.52 15.84 -58.88
C VAL A 16 15.95 16.31 -58.60
N ILE A 17 16.28 16.53 -57.33
CA ILE A 17 17.63 16.91 -56.90
C ILE A 17 18.61 15.75 -57.11
N GLN A 18 18.24 14.54 -56.80
CA GLN A 18 19.07 13.35 -56.98
C GLN A 18 19.33 13.08 -58.46
N ILE A 19 18.29 13.16 -59.28
CA ILE A 19 18.39 13.01 -60.75
C ILE A 19 19.28 14.11 -61.33
N ALA A 20 19.12 15.36 -60.91
CA ALA A 20 19.95 16.46 -61.35
C ALA A 20 21.44 16.25 -61.04
N LYS A 21 21.75 15.71 -59.85
CA LYS A 21 23.13 15.36 -59.43
C LYS A 21 23.70 14.23 -60.28
N GLU A 22 22.93 13.14 -60.54
CA GLU A 22 23.40 11.98 -61.32
C GLU A 22 23.65 12.35 -62.79
N TYR A 23 22.83 13.22 -63.35
CA TYR A 23 23.03 13.68 -64.72
C TYR A 23 23.86 14.94 -64.85
N ASN A 24 24.50 15.34 -63.77
CA ASN A 24 25.40 16.50 -63.67
C ASN A 24 24.80 17.77 -64.32
N CYS A 25 23.53 18.05 -63.98
CA CYS A 25 22.80 19.20 -64.51
C CYS A 25 22.05 19.94 -63.40
N SER A 26 21.48 21.12 -63.74
CA SER A 26 20.67 21.86 -62.78
C SER A 26 19.32 21.25 -62.59
N GLU A 27 18.71 21.41 -61.37
CA GLU A 27 17.28 21.00 -61.14
C GLU A 27 16.36 21.62 -62.17
N ASN A 28 16.61 22.85 -62.57
CA ASN A 28 15.79 23.53 -63.58
C ASN A 28 15.84 22.82 -64.93
N THR A 29 16.96 22.19 -65.28
CA THR A 29 17.10 21.38 -66.50
C THR A 29 16.16 20.15 -66.43
N ILE A 30 16.15 19.45 -65.31
CA ILE A 30 15.25 18.32 -65.08
C ILE A 30 13.77 18.78 -65.10
N ARG A 31 13.44 19.88 -64.46
CA ARG A 31 12.10 20.45 -64.44
C ARG A 31 11.59 20.87 -65.83
N ARG A 32 12.49 21.41 -66.65
CA ARG A 32 12.19 21.74 -68.05
C ARG A 32 11.95 20.47 -68.88
N ALA A 33 12.74 19.43 -68.70
CA ALA A 33 12.54 18.14 -69.35
C ALA A 33 11.23 17.49 -68.91
N MET A 34 10.90 17.53 -67.62
CA MET A 34 9.61 17.08 -67.11
C MET A 34 8.45 17.83 -67.76
N LYS A 35 8.53 19.16 -67.88
CA LYS A 35 7.48 19.97 -68.54
C LYS A 35 7.35 19.63 -70.04
N LYS A 36 8.50 19.43 -70.73
CA LYS A 36 8.57 19.07 -72.14
C LYS A 36 7.90 17.73 -72.42
N TYR A 37 8.07 16.75 -71.53
CA TYR A 37 7.53 15.40 -71.66
C TYR A 37 6.17 15.20 -70.94
N GLY A 38 5.56 16.27 -70.41
CA GLY A 38 4.29 16.18 -69.68
C GLY A 38 4.34 15.35 -68.40
N LEU A 39 5.59 15.18 -67.88
CA LEU A 39 5.80 14.36 -66.66
C LEU A 39 5.64 15.22 -65.42
N THR A 40 4.76 14.79 -64.54
CA THR A 40 4.64 15.34 -63.20
C THR A 40 5.22 14.35 -62.18
N LYS A 41 6.08 14.80 -61.32
CA LYS A 41 6.45 13.97 -60.17
C LYS A 41 5.27 13.94 -59.25
N ASN A 42 4.72 12.78 -59.06
CA ASN A 42 3.71 12.60 -58.02
C ASN A 42 4.42 12.62 -56.66
N ASN A 43 4.67 13.82 -56.14
CA ASN A 43 5.30 14.04 -54.83
C ASN A 43 4.36 13.73 -53.67
N LYS A 44 3.29 12.96 -53.93
CA LYS A 44 2.43 12.51 -52.85
C LYS A 44 3.22 11.56 -51.94
N LYS A 45 3.50 12.02 -50.79
CA LYS A 45 4.04 11.13 -49.74
C LYS A 45 3.00 10.05 -49.41
N PRO A 46 3.39 8.81 -49.07
CA PRO A 46 2.44 7.71 -48.87
C PRO A 46 1.27 8.06 -47.96
N TYR A 47 1.51 8.82 -46.90
CA TYR A 47 0.47 9.26 -45.95
C TYR A 47 -0.50 10.30 -46.57
N GLN A 48 -0.28 10.75 -47.78
CA GLN A 48 -1.20 11.64 -48.54
C GLN A 48 -2.18 10.85 -49.39
N ASP A 49 -2.01 9.53 -49.45
CA ASP A 49 -2.90 8.63 -50.15
C ASP A 49 -4.01 8.14 -49.24
N LYS A 50 -5.26 8.24 -49.74
CA LYS A 50 -6.44 7.87 -48.95
C LYS A 50 -6.48 6.39 -48.59
N GLU A 51 -6.12 5.52 -49.55
CA GLU A 51 -6.21 4.07 -49.36
C GLU A 51 -5.12 3.57 -48.38
N ILE A 52 -3.93 4.13 -48.48
CA ILE A 52 -2.83 3.82 -47.57
C ILE A 52 -3.19 4.26 -46.16
N LEU A 53 -3.73 5.49 -46.00
CA LEU A 53 -4.17 5.95 -44.67
C LEU A 53 -5.28 5.07 -44.09
N LEU A 54 -6.29 4.71 -44.94
CA LEU A 54 -7.38 3.84 -44.50
C LEU A 54 -6.88 2.45 -44.06
N ALA A 55 -5.91 1.88 -44.81
CA ALA A 55 -5.35 0.59 -44.51
C ALA A 55 -4.59 0.63 -43.16
N MET A 56 -3.79 1.69 -42.93
CA MET A 56 -3.02 1.84 -41.71
C MET A 56 -3.90 2.15 -40.47
N LEU A 57 -4.95 2.94 -40.65
CA LEU A 57 -5.90 3.29 -39.60
C LEU A 57 -6.76 2.11 -39.10
N LYS A 58 -6.76 0.98 -39.83
CA LYS A 58 -7.39 -0.27 -39.37
C LYS A 58 -6.62 -0.91 -38.17
N SER A 59 -5.32 -0.70 -38.12
CA SER A 59 -4.43 -1.40 -37.15
C SER A 59 -3.53 -0.48 -36.35
N LYS A 60 -3.40 0.80 -36.69
CA LYS A 60 -2.50 1.77 -36.05
C LYS A 60 -3.23 3.04 -35.67
N THR A 61 -2.77 3.65 -34.57
CA THR A 61 -3.19 4.98 -34.11
C THR A 61 -2.61 6.08 -35.03
N VAL A 62 -3.17 7.27 -34.96
CA VAL A 62 -2.63 8.46 -35.69
C VAL A 62 -1.18 8.73 -35.28
N GLN A 63 -0.87 8.55 -33.98
CA GLN A 63 0.49 8.72 -33.46
C GLN A 63 1.46 7.69 -34.05
N GLU A 64 1.11 6.41 -34.06
CA GLU A 64 1.95 5.35 -34.64
C GLU A 64 2.18 5.53 -36.14
N ILE A 65 1.17 6.06 -36.85
CA ILE A 65 1.27 6.40 -38.30
C ILE A 65 2.19 7.60 -38.46
N ALA A 66 2.11 8.60 -37.60
CA ALA A 66 2.96 9.78 -37.64
C ALA A 66 4.44 9.40 -37.36
N GLU A 67 4.69 8.56 -36.37
CA GLU A 67 6.01 7.99 -36.05
C GLU A 67 6.57 7.16 -37.22
N TYR A 68 5.74 6.28 -37.80
CA TYR A 68 6.12 5.45 -38.96
C TYR A 68 6.60 6.29 -40.16
N PHE A 69 5.92 7.42 -40.45
CA PHE A 69 6.29 8.32 -41.53
C PHE A 69 7.26 9.42 -41.12
N ASN A 70 7.68 9.46 -39.87
CA ASN A 70 8.53 10.51 -39.27
C ASN A 70 7.98 11.92 -39.53
N VAL A 71 6.71 12.12 -39.19
CA VAL A 71 5.98 13.39 -39.31
C VAL A 71 5.19 13.67 -38.05
N ASP A 72 4.77 14.91 -37.86
CA ASP A 72 3.92 15.32 -36.77
C ASP A 72 2.49 14.73 -36.89
N GLU A 73 1.89 14.36 -35.74
CA GLU A 73 0.50 13.83 -35.70
C GLU A 73 -0.51 14.76 -36.37
N HIS A 74 -0.30 16.06 -36.24
CA HIS A 74 -1.16 17.05 -36.87
C HIS A 74 -1.15 16.95 -38.42
N THR A 75 0.02 16.56 -38.96
CA THR A 75 0.15 16.30 -40.42
C THR A 75 -0.74 15.14 -40.87
N ILE A 76 -0.74 14.03 -40.12
CA ILE A 76 -1.61 12.87 -40.45
C ILE A 76 -3.08 13.23 -40.24
N SER A 77 -3.43 13.88 -39.14
CA SER A 77 -4.80 14.34 -38.84
C SER A 77 -5.34 15.26 -39.92
N ARG A 78 -4.51 16.16 -40.45
CA ARG A 78 -4.87 17.06 -41.56
C ARG A 78 -5.20 16.28 -42.83
N TRP A 79 -4.46 15.22 -43.18
CA TRP A 79 -4.74 14.40 -44.36
C TRP A 79 -5.97 13.51 -44.18
N ILE A 80 -6.19 12.98 -42.96
CA ILE A 80 -7.44 12.28 -42.63
C ILE A 80 -8.65 13.19 -42.88
N SER A 81 -8.60 14.43 -42.37
CA SER A 81 -9.66 15.42 -42.58
C SER A 81 -9.82 15.78 -44.05
N LYS A 82 -8.72 16.01 -44.76
CA LYS A 82 -8.74 16.38 -46.20
C LYS A 82 -9.35 15.31 -47.10
N HIS A 83 -9.21 14.03 -46.73
CA HIS A 83 -9.79 12.92 -47.46
C HIS A 83 -11.22 12.58 -47.03
N ASN A 84 -11.81 13.37 -46.13
CA ASN A 84 -13.09 13.06 -45.47
C ASN A 84 -13.14 11.60 -45.00
N ILE A 85 -12.00 11.11 -44.52
CA ILE A 85 -11.97 9.81 -43.87
C ILE A 85 -12.70 9.99 -42.54
N SER A 86 -13.90 9.42 -42.44
CA SER A 86 -14.56 9.24 -41.15
C SER A 86 -13.80 8.15 -40.42
N PHE A 87 -12.57 8.47 -40.04
CA PHE A 87 -11.84 7.73 -39.06
C PHE A 87 -12.57 7.99 -37.76
N ASN A 88 -13.16 6.94 -37.24
CA ASN A 88 -13.68 6.95 -35.90
C ASN A 88 -12.45 7.04 -34.95
N ASP A 89 -11.89 8.24 -34.84
CA ASP A 89 -11.07 8.65 -33.73
C ASP A 89 -11.97 8.79 -32.49
N LYS A 90 -12.98 7.93 -32.44
CA LYS A 90 -13.66 7.60 -31.19
C LYS A 90 -12.61 6.81 -30.46
N LYS A 91 -11.81 7.57 -29.70
CA LYS A 91 -11.01 7.01 -28.63
C LYS A 91 -11.86 5.86 -28.12
N GLN A 92 -11.39 4.63 -28.31
CA GLN A 92 -12.23 3.41 -28.15
C GLN A 92 -12.96 3.40 -26.80
N TYR A 93 -12.39 4.08 -25.79
CA TYR A 93 -13.01 4.29 -24.49
C TYR A 93 -14.31 5.12 -24.53
N ARG A 94 -14.64 5.78 -25.67
CA ARG A 94 -15.93 6.48 -25.90
C ARG A 94 -17.01 5.54 -26.44
N ASN A 95 -16.66 4.31 -26.78
CA ASN A 95 -17.60 3.25 -27.13
C ASN A 95 -17.93 2.47 -25.86
N LYS A 96 -19.22 2.45 -25.48
CA LYS A 96 -19.69 1.77 -24.27
C LYS A 96 -19.39 0.28 -24.30
N ASP A 97 -19.67 -0.39 -25.41
CA ASP A 97 -19.50 -1.84 -25.54
C ASP A 97 -18.02 -2.24 -25.46
N TRP A 98 -17.15 -1.47 -26.11
CA TRP A 98 -15.71 -1.66 -26.03
C TRP A 98 -15.19 -1.48 -24.61
N LEU A 99 -15.61 -0.42 -23.92
CA LEU A 99 -15.15 -0.13 -22.55
C LEU A 99 -15.67 -1.20 -21.57
N GLU A 100 -16.91 -1.65 -21.75
CA GLU A 100 -17.49 -2.74 -20.95
C GLU A 100 -16.77 -4.06 -21.19
N GLN A 101 -16.44 -4.39 -22.43
CA GLN A 101 -15.66 -5.58 -22.79
C GLN A 101 -14.26 -5.51 -22.14
N LYS A 102 -13.57 -4.38 -22.21
CA LYS A 102 -12.25 -4.21 -21.58
C LYS A 102 -12.34 -4.27 -20.06
N LEU A 103 -13.38 -3.71 -19.45
CA LEU A 103 -13.59 -3.86 -18.01
C LEU A 103 -13.78 -5.32 -17.60
N LYS A 104 -14.49 -6.13 -18.39
CA LYS A 104 -14.62 -7.58 -18.15
C LYS A 104 -13.28 -8.31 -18.32
N GLU A 105 -12.56 -8.03 -19.40
CA GLU A 105 -11.26 -8.63 -19.73
C GLU A 105 -10.20 -8.37 -18.63
N PHE A 106 -10.17 -7.18 -18.08
CA PHE A 106 -9.21 -6.75 -17.06
C PHE A 106 -9.81 -6.69 -15.63
N ASN A 107 -10.88 -7.45 -15.35
CA ASN A 107 -11.54 -7.51 -14.05
C ASN A 107 -11.85 -6.12 -13.45
N GLY A 108 -12.21 -5.16 -14.29
CA GLY A 108 -12.54 -3.79 -13.90
C GLY A 108 -11.33 -2.87 -13.65
N SER A 109 -10.10 -3.35 -13.82
CA SER A 109 -8.87 -2.58 -13.57
C SER A 109 -8.58 -1.56 -14.67
N LEU A 110 -9.03 -0.32 -14.49
CA LEU A 110 -8.69 0.79 -15.39
C LEU A 110 -7.19 1.06 -15.49
N SER A 111 -6.42 0.70 -14.48
CA SER A 111 -4.96 0.83 -14.52
C SER A 111 -4.33 -0.14 -15.52
N ASP A 112 -4.82 -1.38 -15.56
CA ASP A 112 -4.28 -2.39 -16.47
C ASP A 112 -4.79 -2.17 -17.90
N ILE A 113 -6.04 -1.72 -18.05
CA ILE A 113 -6.55 -1.26 -19.35
C ILE A 113 -5.70 -0.09 -19.87
N SER A 114 -5.35 0.88 -19.01
CA SER A 114 -4.48 2.02 -19.35
C SER A 114 -3.11 1.56 -19.87
N LYS A 115 -2.48 0.60 -19.18
CA LYS A 115 -1.20 0.02 -19.60
C LYS A 115 -1.30 -0.72 -20.93
N ALA A 116 -2.37 -1.51 -21.11
CA ALA A 116 -2.57 -2.32 -22.32
C ALA A 116 -2.97 -1.50 -23.54
N THR A 117 -3.65 -0.37 -23.36
CA THR A 117 -4.25 0.41 -24.45
C THR A 117 -3.59 1.78 -24.69
N GLY A 118 -2.72 2.24 -23.77
CA GLY A 118 -2.11 3.56 -23.81
C GLY A 118 -3.04 4.72 -23.44
N TYR A 119 -4.33 4.48 -23.21
CA TYR A 119 -5.27 5.55 -22.83
C TYR A 119 -5.09 5.96 -21.37
N LYS A 120 -5.22 7.27 -21.08
CA LYS A 120 -5.14 7.78 -19.71
C LYS A 120 -6.27 7.24 -18.85
N LYS A 121 -5.90 6.69 -17.68
CA LYS A 121 -6.84 6.10 -16.71
C LYS A 121 -7.99 7.05 -16.34
N ASP A 122 -7.66 8.31 -16.04
CA ASP A 122 -8.65 9.30 -15.59
C ASP A 122 -9.68 9.61 -16.68
N THR A 123 -9.25 9.61 -17.95
CA THR A 123 -10.15 9.80 -19.10
C THR A 123 -11.11 8.63 -19.26
N MET A 124 -10.62 7.39 -19.14
CA MET A 124 -11.49 6.21 -19.18
C MET A 124 -12.46 6.17 -17.99
N LEU A 125 -12.00 6.59 -16.81
CA LEU A 125 -12.83 6.71 -15.61
C LEU A 125 -14.02 7.66 -15.83
N GLU A 126 -13.76 8.82 -16.44
CA GLU A 126 -14.83 9.78 -16.80
C GLU A 126 -15.90 9.15 -17.72
N TRP A 127 -15.47 8.34 -18.69
CA TRP A 127 -16.39 7.64 -19.59
C TRP A 127 -17.12 6.48 -18.92
N CYS A 128 -16.49 5.79 -17.95
CA CYS A 128 -17.19 4.82 -17.11
C CYS A 128 -18.35 5.48 -16.35
N TYR A 129 -18.12 6.65 -15.77
CA TYR A 129 -19.20 7.41 -15.12
C TYR A 129 -20.31 7.83 -16.12
N LYS A 130 -19.94 8.36 -17.29
CA LYS A 130 -20.91 8.76 -18.33
C LYS A 130 -21.76 7.59 -18.81
N PHE A 131 -21.21 6.40 -18.89
CA PHE A 131 -21.90 5.19 -19.33
C PHE A 131 -22.54 4.39 -18.20
N ASN A 132 -22.41 4.85 -16.96
CA ASN A 132 -22.85 4.13 -15.74
C ASN A 132 -22.32 2.68 -15.71
N LEU A 133 -21.05 2.50 -16.10
CA LEU A 133 -20.39 1.21 -16.05
C LEU A 133 -19.79 0.98 -14.67
N ALA A 134 -20.08 -0.19 -14.09
CA ALA A 134 -19.40 -0.66 -12.90
C ALA A 134 -17.92 -0.88 -13.23
N HIS A 135 -17.09 0.08 -12.87
CA HIS A 135 -15.66 -0.12 -12.80
C HIS A 135 -15.36 -0.43 -11.35
N THR A 136 -14.56 -1.46 -11.14
CA THR A 136 -13.94 -1.56 -9.85
C THR A 136 -13.09 -0.29 -9.73
N LYS A 137 -13.41 0.57 -8.76
CA LYS A 137 -12.38 1.31 -8.06
C LYS A 137 -11.49 0.24 -7.40
N THR A 138 -10.88 -0.58 -8.22
CA THR A 138 -9.71 -1.31 -7.82
C THR A 138 -8.66 -0.20 -7.70
N PHE A 139 -8.56 0.37 -6.50
CA PHE A 139 -7.26 0.16 -5.91
C PHE A 139 -6.89 -1.24 -6.33
N SER A 140 -6.06 -1.38 -7.37
CA SER A 140 -5.48 -2.65 -7.71
C SER A 140 -5.24 -3.29 -6.35
N LYS A 141 -5.76 -4.51 -6.09
CA LYS A 141 -5.33 -5.27 -4.92
C LYS A 141 -3.83 -5.47 -5.18
N LYS A 142 -3.07 -4.40 -4.94
CA LYS A 142 -1.61 -4.35 -5.10
C LYS A 142 -0.99 -5.35 -4.14
N TYR A 143 -1.84 -5.80 -3.21
CA TYR A 143 -1.50 -6.71 -2.14
C TYR A 143 -2.58 -7.78 -2.05
N ASN A 144 -2.18 -9.02 -1.94
CA ASN A 144 -3.06 -10.14 -1.56
C ASN A 144 -3.32 -10.07 -0.04
N LEU A 145 -3.90 -8.96 0.41
CA LEU A 145 -4.12 -8.64 1.80
C LEU A 145 -5.12 -9.62 2.42
N ASN A 146 -4.78 -10.20 3.55
CA ASN A 146 -5.69 -11.00 4.36
C ASN A 146 -6.69 -10.08 5.07
N ILE A 147 -7.80 -9.77 4.38
CA ILE A 147 -8.82 -8.82 4.88
C ILE A 147 -9.63 -9.37 6.05
N ASP A 148 -9.68 -10.69 6.23
CA ASP A 148 -10.40 -11.37 7.32
C ASP A 148 -9.53 -11.63 8.56
N TYR A 149 -8.29 -11.09 8.59
CA TYR A 149 -7.33 -11.37 9.66
C TYR A 149 -7.88 -11.09 11.07
N PHE A 150 -8.52 -9.94 11.26
CA PHE A 150 -9.09 -9.53 12.53
C PHE A 150 -10.56 -9.92 12.71
N LYS A 151 -11.17 -10.61 11.76
CA LYS A 151 -12.57 -11.02 11.84
C LYS A 151 -12.86 -11.94 13.06
N LYS A 152 -11.89 -12.78 13.38
CA LYS A 152 -11.92 -13.65 14.56
C LYS A 152 -10.56 -13.63 15.25
N ILE A 153 -10.58 -13.44 16.56
CA ILE A 153 -9.37 -13.50 17.39
C ILE A 153 -9.24 -14.93 17.94
N ASP A 154 -8.53 -15.78 17.23
CA ASP A 154 -8.41 -17.21 17.47
C ASP A 154 -6.97 -17.69 17.68
N SER A 155 -6.00 -16.77 17.79
CA SER A 155 -4.61 -17.10 18.05
C SER A 155 -3.93 -16.09 18.96
N GLU A 156 -2.80 -16.51 19.55
CA GLU A 156 -1.93 -15.66 20.34
C GLU A 156 -1.54 -14.39 19.61
N ILE A 157 -1.09 -14.53 18.35
CA ILE A 157 -0.58 -13.43 17.54
C ILE A 157 -1.68 -12.39 17.25
N LYS A 158 -2.88 -12.85 16.89
CA LYS A 158 -4.02 -11.96 16.65
C LYS A 158 -4.45 -11.23 17.93
N ALA A 159 -4.53 -11.92 19.07
CA ALA A 159 -4.85 -11.32 20.34
C ALA A 159 -3.77 -10.29 20.77
N TYR A 160 -2.50 -10.60 20.57
CA TYR A 160 -1.39 -9.70 20.83
C TYR A 160 -1.49 -8.42 19.99
N TYR A 161 -1.70 -8.54 18.66
CA TYR A 161 -1.83 -7.37 17.81
C TYR A 161 -3.09 -6.56 18.08
N LEU A 162 -4.17 -7.20 18.50
CA LEU A 162 -5.37 -6.47 18.90
C LEU A 162 -5.10 -5.65 20.18
N GLY A 163 -4.38 -6.21 21.15
CA GLY A 163 -3.97 -5.50 22.36
C GLY A 163 -3.00 -4.37 22.08
N PHE A 164 -1.99 -4.61 21.25
CA PHE A 164 -1.05 -3.59 20.82
C PHE A 164 -1.74 -2.50 20.01
N GLY A 165 -2.68 -2.88 19.14
CA GLY A 165 -3.49 -1.95 18.37
C GLY A 165 -4.43 -1.12 19.24
N MET A 166 -4.94 -1.69 20.35
CA MET A 166 -5.71 -0.93 21.35
C MET A 166 -4.88 0.19 21.97
N ALA A 167 -3.56 0.01 22.14
CA ALA A 167 -2.64 1.06 22.54
C ALA A 167 -2.31 2.02 21.36
N ASP A 168 -1.74 1.50 20.27
CA ASP A 168 -0.98 2.28 19.28
C ASP A 168 -1.58 2.39 17.88
N PHE A 169 -2.64 1.64 17.50
CA PHE A 169 -3.22 1.82 16.18
C PHE A 169 -3.96 3.16 16.07
N GLY A 170 -3.64 3.91 15.02
CA GLY A 170 -4.42 5.04 14.57
C GLY A 170 -5.43 4.61 13.51
N MET A 171 -6.65 5.18 13.54
CA MET A 171 -7.68 4.97 12.51
C MET A 171 -8.18 6.31 12.00
N ASP A 172 -8.40 6.43 10.68
CA ASP A 172 -8.99 7.63 10.09
C ASP A 172 -10.47 7.77 10.47
N LYS A 173 -10.98 9.01 10.45
CA LYS A 173 -12.36 9.31 10.85
C LYS A 173 -13.41 8.58 9.99
N GLU A 174 -13.08 8.32 8.73
CA GLU A 174 -13.94 7.62 7.79
C GLU A 174 -13.82 6.08 7.87
N CYS A 175 -13.04 5.57 8.82
CA CYS A 175 -12.85 4.13 9.04
C CYS A 175 -12.44 3.36 7.77
N ARG A 176 -11.56 3.97 6.96
CA ARG A 176 -11.08 3.38 5.70
C ARG A 176 -9.63 2.95 5.75
N LYS A 177 -8.91 3.45 6.75
CA LYS A 177 -7.47 3.25 6.92
C LYS A 177 -7.13 3.10 8.39
N PHE A 178 -6.27 2.14 8.70
CA PHE A 178 -5.56 2.12 9.98
C PHE A 178 -4.06 2.23 9.77
N GLU A 179 -3.37 2.70 10.79
CA GLU A 179 -1.95 2.92 10.78
C GLU A 179 -1.30 2.42 12.07
N PHE A 180 -0.15 1.78 11.94
CA PHE A 180 0.66 1.30 13.05
C PHE A 180 2.07 1.87 12.92
N ARG A 181 2.49 2.68 13.89
CA ARG A 181 3.79 3.37 13.89
C ARG A 181 4.60 2.94 15.08
N LEU A 182 5.84 2.54 14.84
CA LEU A 182 6.79 2.22 15.90
C LEU A 182 8.15 2.85 15.60
N LYS A 183 8.95 3.01 16.67
CA LYS A 183 10.33 3.43 16.52
C LYS A 183 11.16 2.37 15.78
N LYS A 184 12.31 2.78 15.28
CA LYS A 184 13.20 1.96 14.43
C LYS A 184 13.53 0.59 15.03
N ASP A 185 13.86 0.55 16.32
CA ASP A 185 14.26 -0.69 17.00
C ASP A 185 13.13 -1.72 17.13
N ASP A 186 11.87 -1.28 17.05
CA ASP A 186 10.69 -2.12 17.17
C ASP A 186 10.10 -2.48 15.78
N LYS A 187 10.83 -2.20 14.66
CA LYS A 187 10.43 -2.46 13.27
C LYS A 187 9.94 -3.88 13.03
N TYR A 188 10.62 -4.87 13.61
CA TYR A 188 10.32 -6.31 13.45
C TYR A 188 8.85 -6.66 13.82
N ILE A 189 8.25 -5.93 14.77
CA ILE A 189 6.83 -6.11 15.12
C ILE A 189 5.92 -5.69 13.97
N ILE A 190 6.23 -4.56 13.33
CA ILE A 190 5.46 -4.09 12.16
C ILE A 190 5.66 -5.05 10.98
N GLU A 191 6.88 -5.53 10.75
CA GLU A 191 7.19 -6.49 9.69
C GLU A 191 6.40 -7.79 9.88
N LYS A 192 6.37 -8.33 11.10
CA LYS A 192 5.59 -9.54 11.41
C LYS A 192 4.09 -9.33 11.22
N LEU A 193 3.53 -8.16 11.57
CA LEU A 193 2.12 -7.85 11.27
C LEU A 193 1.89 -7.75 9.76
N ALA A 194 2.82 -7.17 9.01
CA ALA A 194 2.73 -7.09 7.56
C ALA A 194 2.72 -8.49 6.91
N GLU A 195 3.56 -9.41 7.40
CA GLU A 195 3.57 -10.83 6.99
C GLU A 195 2.23 -11.51 7.28
N GLU A 196 1.73 -11.41 8.50
CA GLU A 196 0.42 -11.97 8.92
C GLU A 196 -0.74 -11.47 8.05
N LEU A 197 -0.67 -10.21 7.63
CA LEU A 197 -1.65 -9.57 6.75
C LEU A 197 -1.41 -9.82 5.26
N ASN A 198 -0.37 -10.57 4.87
CA ASN A 198 0.08 -10.71 3.48
C ASN A 198 0.32 -9.34 2.79
N TYR A 199 0.82 -8.37 3.55
CA TYR A 199 1.10 -7.04 3.03
C TYR A 199 2.47 -7.00 2.36
N THR A 200 2.50 -6.89 1.03
CA THR A 200 3.73 -7.01 0.21
C THR A 200 4.38 -5.66 -0.15
N SER A 201 3.84 -4.54 0.34
CA SER A 201 4.45 -3.23 0.12
C SER A 201 5.52 -2.89 1.15
N ASN A 202 6.39 -1.97 0.77
CA ASN A 202 7.39 -1.46 1.70
C ASN A 202 6.73 -0.69 2.84
N LEU A 203 7.26 -0.86 4.04
CA LEU A 203 6.92 -0.01 5.19
C LEU A 203 7.38 1.42 4.92
N TYR A 204 6.61 2.38 5.36
CA TYR A 204 7.01 3.78 5.29
C TYR A 204 8.05 4.07 6.37
N HIS A 205 9.25 4.47 5.97
CA HIS A 205 10.30 4.93 6.88
C HIS A 205 10.14 6.44 7.09
N TYR A 206 9.98 6.87 8.34
CA TYR A 206 9.97 8.28 8.69
C TYR A 206 11.18 8.62 9.55
N LYS A 207 11.73 9.79 9.30
CA LYS A 207 12.86 10.33 10.04
C LYS A 207 12.76 11.84 10.09
N ASP A 208 12.71 12.37 11.30
CA ASP A 208 12.85 13.80 11.58
C ASP A 208 14.04 14.02 12.55
N ASN A 209 14.24 15.23 13.02
CA ASN A 209 15.38 15.55 13.92
C ASN A 209 15.27 14.88 15.29
N ILE A 210 14.12 14.35 15.68
CA ILE A 210 13.84 13.83 17.01
C ILE A 210 13.48 12.35 16.96
N ARG A 211 12.81 11.90 15.89
CA ARG A 211 12.22 10.57 15.79
C ARG A 211 12.58 9.87 14.50
N GLU A 212 12.90 8.60 14.60
CA GLU A 212 13.08 7.68 13.46
C GLU A 212 12.30 6.41 13.70
N GLY A 213 11.56 5.96 12.69
CA GLY A 213 10.77 4.75 12.82
C GLY A 213 10.11 4.31 11.53
N TYR A 214 9.22 3.34 11.67
CA TYR A 214 8.50 2.75 10.55
C TYR A 214 6.99 2.79 10.78
N SER A 215 6.24 2.90 9.69
CA SER A 215 4.79 2.89 9.69
C SER A 215 4.27 1.86 8.69
N LEU A 216 3.30 1.07 9.14
CA LEU A 216 2.42 0.25 8.31
C LEU A 216 1.09 0.98 8.19
N SER A 217 0.69 1.29 6.95
CA SER A 217 -0.56 2.00 6.66
C SER A 217 -1.40 1.17 5.70
N ILE A 218 -2.55 0.70 6.15
CA ILE A 218 -3.42 -0.21 5.41
C ILE A 218 -4.77 0.44 5.15
N CYS A 219 -5.10 0.59 3.87
CA CYS A 219 -6.41 1.05 3.41
C CYS A 219 -7.31 -0.17 3.15
N SER A 220 -8.14 -0.53 4.13
CA SER A 220 -9.13 -1.61 4.03
C SER A 220 -10.30 -1.31 4.94
N LYS A 221 -11.48 -1.11 4.36
CA LYS A 221 -12.72 -0.91 5.13
C LYS A 221 -13.10 -2.16 5.91
N ASP A 222 -12.83 -3.35 5.37
CA ASP A 222 -13.18 -4.62 6.00
C ASP A 222 -12.35 -4.83 7.27
N ILE A 223 -11.02 -4.65 7.20
CA ILE A 223 -10.16 -4.72 8.40
C ILE A 223 -10.53 -3.64 9.41
N CYS A 224 -10.79 -2.39 8.97
CA CYS A 224 -11.22 -1.33 9.89
C CYS A 224 -12.55 -1.69 10.58
N LYS A 225 -13.51 -2.27 9.86
CA LYS A 225 -14.78 -2.74 10.41
C LYS A 225 -14.57 -3.82 11.50
N ASP A 226 -13.68 -4.78 11.25
CA ASP A 226 -13.34 -5.82 12.21
C ASP A 226 -12.63 -5.23 13.44
N LEU A 227 -11.70 -4.31 13.26
CA LEU A 227 -11.04 -3.60 14.35
C LEU A 227 -12.04 -2.81 15.20
N ILE A 228 -13.03 -2.14 14.57
CA ILE A 228 -14.13 -1.44 15.27
C ILE A 228 -14.97 -2.42 16.06
N TYR A 229 -15.32 -3.58 15.50
CA TYR A 229 -16.05 -4.63 16.19
C TYR A 229 -15.35 -5.09 17.48
N HIS A 230 -14.01 -5.05 17.47
CA HIS A 230 -13.17 -5.34 18.64
C HIS A 230 -12.84 -4.10 19.49
N GLY A 231 -13.45 -2.96 19.25
CA GLY A 231 -13.33 -1.75 20.08
C GLY A 231 -12.21 -0.77 19.69
N ILE A 232 -11.48 -1.01 18.60
CA ILE A 232 -10.50 -0.05 18.08
C ILE A 232 -11.22 0.93 17.15
N VAL A 233 -11.52 2.12 17.65
CA VAL A 233 -12.32 3.15 16.97
C VAL A 233 -11.48 4.40 16.65
N PRO A 234 -11.91 5.26 15.72
CA PRO A 234 -11.29 6.57 15.55
C PRO A 234 -11.27 7.38 16.84
N ASN A 235 -10.16 8.07 17.09
CA ASN A 235 -9.96 8.86 18.33
C ASN A 235 -10.28 8.02 19.59
N LYS A 236 -9.68 6.83 19.69
CA LYS A 236 -9.93 5.86 20.74
C LYS A 236 -9.44 6.28 22.13
N SER A 237 -8.50 7.24 22.22
CA SER A 237 -7.92 7.66 23.49
C SER A 237 -8.99 7.99 24.54
N GLY A 238 -8.96 7.28 25.67
CA GLY A 238 -9.95 7.36 26.73
C GLY A 238 -11.21 6.49 26.54
N LYS A 239 -11.32 5.76 25.42
CA LYS A 239 -12.45 4.87 25.11
C LYS A 239 -12.06 3.41 25.02
N GLU A 240 -10.78 3.10 25.27
CA GLU A 240 -10.24 1.75 25.19
C GLU A 240 -10.96 0.83 26.19
N VAL A 241 -11.27 -0.37 25.73
CA VAL A 241 -11.92 -1.42 26.54
C VAL A 241 -11.25 -2.77 26.27
N LEU A 242 -11.34 -3.69 27.22
CA LEU A 242 -11.01 -5.09 26.96
C LEU A 242 -12.18 -5.71 26.17
N PRO A 243 -11.97 -6.13 24.91
CA PRO A 243 -13.06 -6.69 24.10
C PRO A 243 -13.59 -8.00 24.69
N ASN A 244 -14.90 -8.12 24.77
CA ASN A 244 -15.56 -9.36 25.18
C ASN A 244 -15.58 -10.43 24.06
N THR A 245 -15.10 -10.07 22.89
CA THR A 245 -14.96 -10.92 21.69
C THR A 245 -13.73 -11.82 21.73
N ILE A 246 -12.83 -11.61 22.70
CA ILE A 246 -11.58 -12.38 22.84
C ILE A 246 -11.88 -13.62 23.70
N PRO A 247 -11.52 -14.84 23.24
CA PRO A 247 -11.57 -16.04 24.06
C PRO A 247 -10.77 -15.87 25.37
N LYS A 248 -11.29 -16.42 26.47
CA LYS A 248 -10.69 -16.22 27.81
C LYS A 248 -9.20 -16.60 27.86
N GLU A 249 -8.84 -17.69 27.21
CA GLU A 249 -7.47 -18.21 27.13
C GLU A 249 -6.50 -17.28 26.38
N LEU A 250 -7.03 -16.40 25.51
CA LEU A 250 -6.24 -15.45 24.73
C LEU A 250 -6.15 -14.06 25.35
N ILE A 251 -6.90 -13.77 26.43
CA ILE A 251 -6.90 -12.44 27.09
C ILE A 251 -5.48 -12.05 27.57
N LYS A 252 -4.70 -12.99 28.10
CA LYS A 252 -3.32 -12.74 28.54
C LYS A 252 -2.44 -12.20 27.39
N HIS A 253 -2.67 -12.66 26.16
CA HIS A 253 -1.92 -12.23 24.99
C HIS A 253 -2.33 -10.82 24.53
N PHE A 254 -3.61 -10.50 24.63
CA PHE A 254 -4.10 -9.13 24.45
C PHE A 254 -3.47 -8.18 25.48
N ILE A 255 -3.48 -8.56 26.76
CA ILE A 255 -2.88 -7.75 27.84
C ILE A 255 -1.38 -7.54 27.58
N ARG A 256 -0.65 -8.58 27.14
CA ARG A 256 0.77 -8.43 26.76
C ARG A 256 0.95 -7.42 25.63
N GLY A 257 0.14 -7.50 24.58
CA GLY A 257 0.17 -6.54 23.46
C GLY A 257 -0.11 -5.12 23.94
N PHE A 258 -1.11 -4.92 24.79
CA PHE A 258 -1.44 -3.62 25.36
C PHE A 258 -0.29 -3.07 26.24
N ILE A 259 0.32 -3.92 27.08
CA ILE A 259 1.49 -3.55 27.88
C ILE A 259 2.70 -3.23 27.00
N ASP A 260 2.88 -3.96 25.89
CA ASP A 260 3.96 -3.67 24.94
C ASP A 260 3.79 -2.30 24.28
N GLY A 261 2.57 -1.83 24.04
CA GLY A 261 2.27 -0.45 23.65
C GLY A 261 2.48 0.53 24.83
N ASP A 262 1.55 0.55 25.77
CA ASP A 262 1.38 1.58 26.80
C ASP A 262 1.94 1.24 28.19
N GLY A 263 2.59 0.08 28.37
CA GLY A 263 3.17 -0.31 29.65
C GLY A 263 4.66 0.00 29.75
N CYS A 264 5.16 -0.04 31.01
CA CYS A 264 6.57 0.07 31.32
C CYS A 264 6.98 -1.03 32.32
N ILE A 265 7.96 -1.87 31.92
CA ILE A 265 8.61 -2.85 32.77
C ILE A 265 9.97 -2.26 33.16
N GLU A 266 10.16 -1.91 34.43
CA GLU A 266 11.43 -1.34 34.85
C GLU A 266 12.49 -2.43 35.01
N SER A 267 13.74 -2.16 34.61
CA SER A 267 14.83 -3.13 34.70
C SER A 267 15.53 -3.15 36.07
N SER A 268 15.45 -2.03 36.79
CA SER A 268 16.14 -1.86 38.06
C SER A 268 15.35 -2.37 39.28
N ILE A 269 14.05 -2.12 39.30
CA ILE A 269 13.12 -2.46 40.37
C ILE A 269 11.96 -3.32 39.86
N LYS A 270 11.35 -4.12 40.74
CA LYS A 270 10.19 -4.94 40.47
C LYS A 270 8.94 -4.06 40.37
N ARG A 271 8.76 -3.39 39.22
CA ARG A 271 7.63 -2.49 38.95
C ARG A 271 7.19 -2.64 37.53
N LEU A 272 5.92 -2.98 37.35
CA LEU A 272 5.17 -2.89 36.08
C LEU A 272 4.20 -1.72 36.22
N SER A 273 4.25 -0.76 35.30
CA SER A 273 3.31 0.35 35.22
C SER A 273 2.55 0.27 33.91
N ILE A 274 1.23 0.29 33.96
CA ILE A 274 0.34 0.34 32.79
C ILE A 274 -0.42 1.66 32.88
N CYS A 275 -0.44 2.43 31.82
CA CYS A 275 -1.12 3.72 31.80
C CYS A 275 -2.12 3.79 30.62
N SER A 276 -3.23 4.49 30.85
CA SER A 276 -4.22 4.80 29.81
C SER A 276 -5.05 6.01 30.21
N MET A 277 -5.58 6.72 29.23
CA MET A 277 -6.64 7.70 29.46
C MET A 277 -7.99 7.02 29.75
N SER A 278 -8.14 5.74 29.43
CA SER A 278 -9.32 4.95 29.76
C SER A 278 -9.15 4.23 31.11
N TYR A 279 -9.98 4.60 32.09
CA TYR A 279 -10.09 3.87 33.35
C TYR A 279 -10.58 2.42 33.11
N ASN A 280 -11.53 2.25 32.17
CA ASN A 280 -12.19 0.97 31.95
C ASN A 280 -11.26 -0.14 31.46
N ILE A 281 -10.31 0.16 30.56
CA ILE A 281 -9.33 -0.84 30.09
C ILE A 281 -8.43 -1.28 31.27
N LEU A 282 -7.97 -0.33 32.08
CA LEU A 282 -7.12 -0.64 33.24
C LEU A 282 -7.88 -1.44 34.30
N LEU A 283 -9.16 -1.10 34.55
CA LEU A 283 -10.00 -1.85 35.46
C LEU A 283 -10.20 -3.30 34.99
N SER A 284 -10.47 -3.49 33.69
CA SER A 284 -10.62 -4.83 33.12
C SER A 284 -9.35 -5.66 33.19
N ILE A 285 -8.17 -5.04 32.91
CA ILE A 285 -6.87 -5.70 33.05
C ILE A 285 -6.59 -6.05 34.52
N LYS A 286 -6.86 -5.11 35.44
CA LYS A 286 -6.72 -5.32 36.89
C LYS A 286 -7.54 -6.54 37.33
N LEU A 287 -8.84 -6.52 37.06
CA LEU A 287 -9.75 -7.60 37.47
C LEU A 287 -9.33 -8.97 36.91
N PHE A 288 -8.88 -9.00 35.65
CA PHE A 288 -8.39 -10.24 35.04
C PHE A 288 -7.12 -10.74 35.77
N LEU A 289 -6.11 -9.90 35.95
CA LEU A 289 -4.83 -10.30 36.53
C LEU A 289 -4.99 -10.70 38.00
N GLU A 290 -5.77 -9.95 38.79
CA GLU A 290 -6.00 -10.23 40.19
C GLU A 290 -6.75 -11.55 40.39
N LYS A 291 -7.77 -11.80 39.57
CA LYS A 291 -8.57 -13.03 39.63
C LYS A 291 -7.78 -14.26 39.15
N GLU A 292 -7.15 -14.20 37.98
CA GLU A 292 -6.47 -15.36 37.38
C GLU A 292 -5.17 -15.73 38.07
N LEU A 293 -4.48 -14.75 38.69
CA LEU A 293 -3.16 -14.97 39.31
C LEU A 293 -3.18 -14.95 40.82
N ASN A 294 -4.33 -14.68 41.41
CA ASN A 294 -4.46 -14.51 42.87
C ASN A 294 -3.32 -13.61 43.44
N ILE A 295 -3.21 -12.41 42.89
CA ILE A 295 -2.23 -11.42 43.31
C ILE A 295 -2.87 -10.39 44.23
N LYS A 296 -2.01 -9.64 44.96
CA LYS A 296 -2.46 -8.53 45.77
C LYS A 296 -3.20 -7.49 44.92
N GLU A 297 -4.25 -6.91 45.46
CA GLU A 297 -4.95 -5.79 44.88
C GLU A 297 -4.11 -4.51 44.89
N TYR A 298 -4.13 -3.80 43.79
CA TYR A 298 -3.49 -2.50 43.60
C TYR A 298 -4.50 -1.51 43.03
N ASP A 299 -4.47 -0.27 43.54
CA ASP A 299 -5.39 0.77 43.10
C ASP A 299 -4.97 1.35 41.75
N ILE A 300 -5.95 1.70 40.96
CA ILE A 300 -5.78 2.54 39.75
C ILE A 300 -5.77 4.00 40.21
N LYS A 301 -4.66 4.70 40.00
CA LYS A 301 -4.47 6.09 40.44
C LYS A 301 -4.57 7.07 39.26
N PRO A 302 -5.38 8.12 39.35
CA PRO A 302 -5.41 9.20 38.39
C PRO A 302 -4.23 10.15 38.57
N THR A 303 -3.78 10.73 37.46
CA THR A 303 -2.84 11.85 37.41
C THR A 303 -3.33 12.85 36.40
N VAL A 304 -3.49 14.11 36.77
CA VAL A 304 -3.89 15.18 35.88
C VAL A 304 -2.62 15.70 35.17
N LYS A 305 -2.64 15.69 33.84
CA LYS A 305 -1.57 16.27 33.01
C LYS A 305 -1.73 17.79 32.94
N GLU A 306 -0.67 18.49 32.56
CA GLU A 306 -0.69 19.95 32.31
C GLU A 306 -1.79 20.36 31.28
N SER A 307 -2.10 19.48 30.33
CA SER A 307 -3.17 19.66 29.35
C SER A 307 -4.59 19.54 29.94
N GLY A 308 -4.75 19.26 31.23
CA GLY A 308 -6.03 19.00 31.89
C GLY A 308 -6.57 17.58 31.70
N ASN A 309 -5.97 16.77 30.85
CA ASN A 309 -6.38 15.38 30.63
C ASN A 309 -6.00 14.50 31.83
N ILE A 310 -6.88 13.56 32.17
CA ILE A 310 -6.62 12.58 33.24
C ILE A 310 -5.96 11.35 32.61
N LEU A 311 -4.82 10.95 33.14
CA LEU A 311 -4.14 9.69 32.83
C LEU A 311 -4.20 8.78 34.06
N TYR A 312 -4.68 7.58 33.88
CA TYR A 312 -4.77 6.58 34.94
C TYR A 312 -3.57 5.66 34.88
N TYR A 313 -3.12 5.20 36.05
CA TYR A 313 -2.00 4.28 36.21
C TYR A 313 -2.42 3.07 37.06
N TYR A 314 -2.18 1.88 36.53
CA TYR A 314 -2.21 0.63 37.29
C TYR A 314 -0.81 0.12 37.48
N ILE A 315 -0.33 0.04 38.74
CA ILE A 315 1.07 -0.24 39.01
C ILE A 315 1.16 -1.47 39.92
N ILE A 316 1.95 -2.46 39.49
CA ILE A 316 2.14 -3.74 40.15
C ILE A 316 3.59 -3.85 40.65
N TYR A 317 3.75 -4.28 41.88
CA TYR A 317 5.05 -4.34 42.55
C TYR A 317 5.32 -5.73 43.16
N SER A 318 6.54 -5.89 43.70
CA SER A 318 6.95 -7.00 44.57
C SER A 318 6.71 -8.40 43.97
N ASP A 319 6.12 -9.30 44.77
CA ASP A 319 5.89 -10.70 44.35
C ASP A 319 4.85 -10.84 43.24
N SER A 320 3.83 -9.97 43.21
CA SER A 320 2.83 -9.91 42.15
C SER A 320 3.45 -9.59 40.79
N PHE A 321 4.50 -8.78 40.77
CA PHE A 321 5.19 -8.39 39.52
C PHE A 321 5.69 -9.59 38.72
N MET A 322 6.40 -10.53 39.35
CA MET A 322 6.92 -11.71 38.66
C MET A 322 5.80 -12.67 38.21
N LYS A 323 4.78 -12.87 39.07
CA LYS A 323 3.61 -13.69 38.70
C LYS A 323 2.94 -13.16 37.41
N VAL A 324 2.78 -11.83 37.29
CA VAL A 324 2.19 -11.19 36.12
C VAL A 324 3.11 -11.34 34.92
N LEU A 325 4.40 -11.06 35.07
CA LEU A 325 5.34 -11.17 33.93
C LEU A 325 5.48 -12.62 33.43
N ASP A 326 5.54 -13.60 34.33
CA ASP A 326 5.57 -15.02 33.96
C ASP A 326 4.30 -15.41 33.17
N CYS A 327 3.12 -15.00 33.63
CA CYS A 327 1.86 -15.24 32.91
C CYS A 327 1.87 -14.66 31.49
N LEU A 328 2.43 -13.47 31.33
CA LEU A 328 2.39 -12.73 30.06
C LEU A 328 3.50 -13.11 29.09
N TYR A 329 4.71 -13.42 29.58
CA TYR A 329 5.90 -13.52 28.73
C TYR A 329 6.55 -14.90 28.68
N LYS A 330 6.36 -15.79 29.69
CA LYS A 330 7.13 -17.03 29.80
C LYS A 330 7.09 -17.91 28.53
N ASP A 331 5.90 -18.16 28.00
CA ASP A 331 5.72 -19.05 26.85
C ASP A 331 5.23 -18.27 25.61
N SER A 332 5.57 -16.97 25.54
CA SER A 332 5.12 -16.10 24.46
C SER A 332 5.95 -16.25 23.20
N THR A 333 5.28 -16.24 22.03
CA THR A 333 5.94 -16.32 20.72
C THR A 333 6.11 -14.95 20.05
N ILE A 334 5.44 -13.91 20.60
CA ILE A 334 5.51 -12.54 20.11
C ILE A 334 5.52 -11.53 21.26
N TYR A 335 6.45 -10.59 21.23
CA TYR A 335 6.66 -9.57 22.26
C TYR A 335 7.56 -8.46 21.77
N LEU A 336 7.59 -7.30 22.44
CA LEU A 336 8.63 -6.30 22.26
C LEU A 336 9.92 -6.76 22.95
N ILE A 337 11.01 -6.96 22.16
CA ILE A 337 12.30 -7.47 22.64
C ILE A 337 12.82 -6.68 23.83
N ARG A 338 12.72 -5.36 23.82
CA ARG A 338 13.18 -4.51 24.93
C ARG A 338 12.44 -4.77 26.27
N LYS A 339 11.13 -5.08 26.20
CA LYS A 339 10.33 -5.41 27.38
C LYS A 339 10.55 -6.84 27.84
N TYR A 340 10.65 -7.76 26.89
CA TYR A 340 11.02 -9.14 27.16
C TYR A 340 12.40 -9.25 27.81
N ASN A 341 13.38 -8.48 27.36
CA ASN A 341 14.71 -8.43 28.00
C ASN A 341 14.64 -7.95 29.46
N ASN A 342 13.78 -6.97 29.77
CA ASN A 342 13.55 -6.53 31.15
C ASN A 342 12.93 -7.65 31.98
N TYR A 343 11.99 -8.43 31.45
CA TYR A 343 11.48 -9.63 32.13
C TYR A 343 12.61 -10.64 32.41
N LEU A 344 13.46 -10.95 31.42
CA LEU A 344 14.59 -11.87 31.60
C LEU A 344 15.59 -11.41 32.67
N VAL A 345 15.86 -10.10 32.77
CA VAL A 345 16.72 -9.54 33.84
C VAL A 345 16.16 -9.86 35.21
N HIS A 346 14.86 -9.72 35.42
CA HIS A 346 14.22 -10.02 36.69
C HIS A 346 14.14 -11.52 36.97
N LEU A 347 13.83 -12.33 35.96
CA LEU A 347 13.80 -13.78 36.05
C LEU A 347 15.15 -14.33 36.50
N ASN A 348 16.26 -13.88 35.90
CA ASN A 348 17.62 -14.27 36.29
C ASN A 348 17.97 -13.85 37.70
N LYS A 349 17.57 -12.64 38.11
CA LYS A 349 17.77 -12.19 39.52
C LYS A 349 17.03 -13.08 40.51
N ASP A 350 15.83 -13.54 40.20
CA ASP A 350 15.04 -14.40 41.10
C ASP A 350 15.57 -15.83 41.12
N ILE A 351 16.02 -16.40 40.02
CA ILE A 351 16.69 -17.70 39.96
C ILE A 351 17.96 -17.67 40.82
N ASN A 352 18.81 -16.66 40.66
CA ASN A 352 20.04 -16.51 41.44
C ASN A 352 19.77 -16.35 42.92
N ARG A 353 18.69 -15.66 43.32
CA ARG A 353 18.27 -15.55 44.75
C ARG A 353 17.82 -16.88 45.34
N LYS A 354 17.05 -17.68 44.55
CA LYS A 354 16.61 -19.02 44.96
C LYS A 354 17.81 -19.96 45.18
N ASN A 355 18.75 -19.98 44.21
CA ASN A 355 19.96 -20.80 44.29
C ASN A 355 20.84 -20.43 45.51
N LYS A 356 21.01 -19.12 45.79
CA LYS A 356 21.73 -18.66 46.99
C LYS A 356 21.04 -19.07 48.29
N LYS A 357 19.72 -19.14 48.34
CA LYS A 357 18.98 -19.63 49.50
C LYS A 357 19.13 -21.14 49.71
N LEU A 358 19.06 -21.91 48.60
CA LEU A 358 19.28 -23.37 48.66
C LEU A 358 20.69 -23.74 49.13
N ASN A 359 21.72 -23.02 48.68
CA ASN A 359 23.11 -23.26 49.10
C ASN A 359 23.42 -22.77 50.53
N LYS A 360 22.52 -22.00 51.16
CA LYS A 360 22.64 -21.55 52.56
C LYS A 360 21.79 -22.36 53.55
N ALA A 361 20.95 -23.28 53.06
CA ALA A 361 20.23 -24.19 53.94
C ALA A 361 21.22 -25.13 54.59
N PRO A 362 21.28 -25.23 55.95
CA PRO A 362 22.16 -26.15 56.61
C PRO A 362 21.83 -27.58 56.18
N LEU A 363 22.88 -28.35 55.83
CA LEU A 363 22.75 -29.78 55.72
C LEU A 363 22.17 -30.26 57.05
N LEU A 364 20.92 -30.71 57.04
CA LEU A 364 20.36 -31.42 58.19
C LEU A 364 21.27 -32.62 58.40
N SER A 365 22.16 -32.53 59.39
CA SER A 365 22.93 -33.66 59.89
C SER A 365 21.93 -34.67 60.44
N ASN A 366 21.90 -35.82 59.84
CA ASN A 366 21.22 -37.02 60.32
C ASN A 366 21.88 -37.46 61.64
#